data_3328e62172ec9c483cc14d122646c719
#
_entry.id   3328e62172ec9c483cc14d122646c719
#
_cell.length_a   1.000
_cell.length_b   1.000
_cell.length_c   1.000
_cell.angle_alpha   90.00
_cell.angle_beta   90.00
_cell.angle_gamma   90.00
#
_symmetry.space_group_name_H-M   'P 1'
#
loop_
_entity.id
_entity.type
_entity.pdbx_description
1 polymer ?
#
loop_
_entity_poly.entity_id
_entity_poly.type
_entity_poly.pdbx_seq_one_letter_code
_entity_poly.pdbx_strand_id
1 'polypeptide(L)'
;MITSFYVGALQAICLMGKTVGDDISRYEELMNKSKAYLESKLFDGEYFIQNIQWTGLDAPDPVDAQSFVTHYTPEALKILQEEGPKYQYGKGCLSDGILGSWMTLVCGMPEVVDRLKVKSHLISVHKYNFKKSLSNHVNPQRSTFALGEDGGLLLCTWPKGGKLKLPFVYSNEVWTGIEYQVAAHLMFEGEVEKGT
;
A
#
# COMPACT_ATOMS: atom_id res chain seq x y z
N MET A 1 -0.09 2.31 2.40
CA MET A 1 1.30 1.98 2.77
C MET A 1 1.97 3.06 3.61
N ILE A 2 2.30 4.24 3.08
CA ILE A 2 3.06 5.30 3.80
C ILE A 2 2.44 5.64 5.17
N THR A 3 1.13 5.85 5.24
CA THR A 3 0.46 6.19 6.50
C THR A 3 0.57 5.08 7.54
N SER A 4 0.54 3.79 7.14
CA SER A 4 0.72 2.69 8.09
C SER A 4 2.15 2.64 8.66
N PHE A 5 3.17 2.92 7.83
CA PHE A 5 4.55 3.08 8.30
C PHE A 5 4.72 4.25 9.25
N TYR A 6 4.09 5.39 8.93
CA TYR A 6 4.16 6.57 9.77
C TYR A 6 3.55 6.32 11.16
N VAL A 7 2.40 5.66 11.22
CA VAL A 7 1.77 5.26 12.49
C VAL A 7 2.67 4.32 13.28
N GLY A 8 3.26 3.30 12.64
CA GLY A 8 4.19 2.38 13.28
C GLY A 8 5.46 3.07 13.79
N ALA A 9 6.03 3.99 13.01
CA ALA A 9 7.20 4.77 13.42
C ALA A 9 6.90 5.67 14.63
N LEU A 10 5.73 6.33 14.64
CA LEU A 10 5.30 7.13 15.78
C LEU A 10 5.09 6.29 17.04
N GLN A 11 4.53 5.08 16.90
CA GLN A 11 4.42 4.14 18.00
C GLN A 11 5.80 3.76 18.55
N ALA A 12 6.75 3.45 17.67
CA ALA A 12 8.11 3.11 18.09
C ALA A 12 8.77 4.27 18.85
N ILE A 13 8.63 5.51 18.35
CA ILE A 13 9.14 6.71 19.03
C ILE A 13 8.51 6.86 20.41
N CYS A 14 7.20 6.67 20.53
CA CYS A 14 6.51 6.74 21.83
C CYS A 14 7.02 5.69 22.82
N LEU A 15 7.25 4.46 22.38
CA LEU A 15 7.78 3.38 23.23
C LEU A 15 9.22 3.67 23.67
N MET A 16 10.08 4.08 22.73
CA MET A 16 11.47 4.42 23.04
C MET A 16 11.56 5.64 23.95
N GLY A 17 10.82 6.72 23.66
CA GLY A 17 10.82 7.93 24.47
C GLY A 17 10.36 7.68 25.92
N LYS A 18 9.30 6.86 26.10
CA LYS A 18 8.88 6.41 27.44
C LYS A 18 10.01 5.72 28.20
N THR A 19 10.79 4.88 27.51
CA THR A 19 11.89 4.13 28.15
C THR A 19 13.02 5.04 28.61
N VAL A 20 13.31 6.12 27.88
CA VAL A 20 14.38 7.07 28.22
C VAL A 20 13.88 8.30 29.01
N GLY A 21 12.58 8.39 29.26
CA GLY A 21 11.99 9.48 30.06
C GLY A 21 11.79 10.79 29.27
N ASP A 22 11.72 10.73 27.93
CA ASP A 22 11.48 11.91 27.09
C ASP A 22 9.99 12.29 27.05
N ASP A 23 9.69 13.56 26.75
CA ASP A 23 8.33 14.00 26.47
C ASP A 23 7.89 13.53 25.08
N ILE A 24 6.90 12.64 25.06
CA ILE A 24 6.34 12.04 23.86
C ILE A 24 4.98 12.59 23.44
N SER A 25 4.47 13.60 24.15
CA SER A 25 3.09 14.11 23.99
C SER A 25 2.76 14.47 22.53
N ARG A 26 3.70 15.14 21.84
CA ARG A 26 3.56 15.48 20.42
C ARG A 26 3.45 14.26 19.53
N TYR A 27 4.24 13.22 19.79
CA TYR A 27 4.25 12.01 18.98
C TYR A 27 3.00 11.16 19.21
N GLU A 28 2.50 11.10 20.45
CA GLU A 28 1.22 10.45 20.77
C GLU A 28 0.05 11.15 20.06
N GLU A 29 0.00 12.48 20.06
CA GLU A 29 -1.02 13.24 19.33
C GLU A 29 -0.97 12.93 17.83
N LEU A 30 0.20 12.98 17.20
CA LEU A 30 0.40 12.68 15.79
C LEU A 30 0.02 11.23 15.46
N MET A 31 0.39 10.27 16.30
CA MET A 31 0.05 8.86 16.16
C MET A 31 -1.47 8.67 16.16
N ASN A 32 -2.16 9.22 17.16
CA ASN A 32 -3.61 9.09 17.31
C ASN A 32 -4.35 9.72 16.12
N LYS A 33 -3.92 10.89 15.68
CA LYS A 33 -4.48 11.60 14.51
C LYS A 33 -4.28 10.81 13.22
N SER A 34 -3.09 10.28 13.01
CA SER A 34 -2.75 9.49 11.82
C SER A 34 -3.48 8.15 11.78
N LYS A 35 -3.58 7.47 12.94
CA LYS A 35 -4.39 6.26 13.11
C LYS A 35 -5.86 6.53 12.78
N ALA A 36 -6.45 7.57 13.38
CA ALA A 36 -7.85 7.94 13.13
C ALA A 36 -8.10 8.23 11.63
N TYR A 37 -7.17 8.89 10.95
CA TYR A 37 -7.24 9.12 9.51
C TYR A 37 -7.16 7.82 8.72
N LEU A 38 -6.18 6.95 9.03
CA LEU A 38 -6.01 5.65 8.38
C LEU A 38 -7.29 4.81 8.47
N GLU A 39 -7.87 4.71 9.66
CA GLU A 39 -9.01 3.85 9.95
C GLU A 39 -10.36 4.41 9.47
N SER A 40 -10.52 5.74 9.39
CA SER A 40 -11.80 6.37 9.04
C SER A 40 -11.86 6.89 7.62
N LYS A 41 -10.71 7.23 7.00
CA LYS A 41 -10.64 7.83 5.66
C LYS A 41 -10.03 6.92 4.61
N LEU A 42 -9.14 6.01 5.02
CA LEU A 42 -8.45 5.12 4.10
C LEU A 42 -8.98 3.69 4.14
N PHE A 43 -9.82 3.31 5.09
CA PHE A 43 -10.51 2.02 5.08
C PHE A 43 -11.88 2.16 4.41
N ASP A 44 -12.10 1.43 3.32
CA ASP A 44 -13.31 1.55 2.50
C ASP A 44 -14.46 0.62 2.92
N GLY A 45 -14.28 -0.05 4.08
CA GLY A 45 -15.19 -1.08 4.60
C GLY A 45 -14.73 -2.51 4.33
N GLU A 46 -13.73 -2.71 3.47
CA GLU A 46 -13.20 -4.04 3.16
C GLU A 46 -11.67 -4.04 3.14
N TYR A 47 -11.02 -3.04 2.53
CA TYR A 47 -9.58 -2.91 2.50
C TYR A 47 -9.13 -1.45 2.57
N PHE A 48 -7.84 -1.23 2.84
CA PHE A 48 -7.25 0.11 2.85
C PHE A 48 -6.92 0.57 1.44
N ILE A 49 -7.33 1.81 1.13
CA ILE A 49 -7.09 2.49 -0.14
C ILE A 49 -6.02 3.57 0.00
N GLN A 50 -5.58 4.15 -1.12
CA GLN A 50 -4.67 5.29 -1.15
C GLN A 50 -5.46 6.56 -1.53
N ASN A 51 -5.33 7.60 -0.70
CA ASN A 51 -5.85 8.92 -1.09
C ASN A 51 -4.83 9.60 -2.02
N ILE A 52 -5.29 10.02 -3.19
CA ILE A 52 -4.45 10.74 -4.15
C ILE A 52 -4.65 12.23 -3.89
N GLN A 53 -3.57 12.90 -3.48
CA GLN A 53 -3.52 14.36 -3.39
C GLN A 53 -2.55 14.85 -4.46
N TRP A 54 -3.05 15.58 -5.45
CA TRP A 54 -2.27 16.03 -6.60
C TRP A 54 -2.52 17.48 -6.99
N THR A 55 -3.48 18.15 -6.33
CA THR A 55 -3.79 19.58 -6.49
C THR A 55 -3.60 20.30 -5.16
N GLY A 56 -3.26 21.57 -5.22
CA GLY A 56 -3.04 22.39 -4.02
C GLY A 56 -1.81 21.96 -3.21
N LEU A 57 -0.82 21.35 -3.85
CA LEU A 57 0.45 20.97 -3.25
C LEU A 57 1.39 22.18 -3.25
N ASP A 58 2.16 22.34 -2.17
CA ASP A 58 3.29 23.27 -2.12
C ASP A 58 4.54 22.59 -2.71
N ALA A 59 4.46 22.28 -3.99
CA ALA A 59 5.50 21.57 -4.74
C ALA A 59 5.42 21.99 -6.23
N PRO A 60 6.55 21.91 -6.98
CA PRO A 60 6.53 22.11 -8.42
C PRO A 60 5.52 21.17 -9.11
N ASP A 61 4.94 21.62 -10.23
CA ASP A 61 4.09 20.76 -11.04
C ASP A 61 4.87 19.51 -11.46
N PRO A 62 4.33 18.30 -11.27
CA PRO A 62 4.98 17.06 -11.70
C PRO A 62 5.33 17.03 -13.19
N VAL A 63 4.61 17.80 -14.02
CA VAL A 63 4.89 17.96 -15.46
C VAL A 63 6.18 18.75 -15.68
N ASP A 64 6.41 19.78 -14.85
CA ASP A 64 7.60 20.65 -14.95
C ASP A 64 8.81 20.04 -14.21
N ALA A 65 8.56 19.23 -13.20
CA ALA A 65 9.57 18.54 -12.40
C ALA A 65 10.03 17.22 -13.07
N GLN A 66 10.51 17.29 -14.31
CA GLN A 66 11.03 16.12 -15.01
C GLN A 66 12.27 15.58 -14.30
N SER A 67 12.20 14.32 -13.86
CA SER A 67 13.36 13.67 -13.25
C SER A 67 14.28 13.06 -14.33
N PHE A 68 15.55 12.91 -14.00
CA PHE A 68 16.54 12.25 -14.86
C PHE A 68 16.12 10.83 -15.30
N VAL A 69 15.25 10.17 -14.55
CA VAL A 69 14.86 8.77 -14.76
C VAL A 69 13.47 8.62 -15.40
N THR A 70 12.62 9.64 -15.34
CA THR A 70 11.24 9.57 -15.86
C THR A 70 10.95 10.77 -16.74
N HIS A 71 10.79 10.49 -18.03
CA HIS A 71 10.27 11.47 -18.98
C HIS A 71 8.88 11.05 -19.41
N TYR A 72 7.92 11.94 -19.29
CA TYR A 72 6.60 11.71 -19.86
C TYR A 72 6.65 11.88 -21.39
N THR A 73 6.05 10.94 -22.10
CA THR A 73 5.80 11.15 -23.53
C THR A 73 4.78 12.28 -23.72
N PRO A 74 4.74 12.95 -24.88
CA PRO A 74 3.74 13.98 -25.16
C PRO A 74 2.29 13.50 -24.96
N GLU A 75 2.00 12.24 -25.28
CA GLU A 75 0.69 11.62 -25.08
C GLU A 75 0.38 11.44 -23.58
N ALA A 76 1.37 11.01 -22.79
CA ALA A 76 1.21 10.85 -21.33
C ALA A 76 1.01 12.21 -20.65
N LEU A 77 1.74 13.25 -21.08
CA LEU A 77 1.54 14.63 -20.60
C LEU A 77 0.13 15.14 -20.89
N LYS A 78 -0.35 14.93 -22.12
CA LYS A 78 -1.71 15.30 -22.50
C LYS A 78 -2.76 14.60 -21.63
N ILE A 79 -2.62 13.28 -21.43
CA ILE A 79 -3.51 12.51 -20.56
C ILE A 79 -3.47 13.01 -19.13
N LEU A 80 -2.27 13.33 -18.59
CA LEU A 80 -2.12 13.86 -17.23
C LEU A 80 -2.86 15.19 -17.06
N GLN A 81 -2.75 16.09 -18.02
CA GLN A 81 -3.41 17.39 -18.01
C GLN A 81 -4.93 17.29 -18.17
N GLU A 82 -5.43 16.43 -19.06
CA GLU A 82 -6.85 16.29 -19.36
C GLU A 82 -7.61 15.44 -18.34
N GLU A 83 -7.00 14.39 -17.79
CA GLU A 83 -7.70 13.35 -17.02
C GLU A 83 -7.33 13.30 -15.53
N GLY A 84 -6.40 14.14 -15.11
CA GLY A 84 -5.97 14.19 -13.70
C GLY A 84 -4.89 13.16 -13.36
N PRO A 85 -4.77 12.76 -12.10
CA PRO A 85 -3.60 12.04 -11.58
C PRO A 85 -3.37 10.71 -12.27
N LYS A 86 -2.09 10.40 -12.54
CA LYS A 86 -1.61 9.15 -13.13
C LYS A 86 -0.57 8.51 -12.22
N TYR A 87 -0.22 7.26 -12.51
CA TYR A 87 0.84 6.51 -11.81
C TYR A 87 0.62 6.44 -10.29
N GLN A 88 -0.63 6.23 -9.89
CA GLN A 88 -1.05 6.09 -8.51
C GLN A 88 -1.88 4.81 -8.34
N TYR A 89 -1.95 4.29 -7.10
CA TYR A 89 -2.81 3.15 -6.78
C TYR A 89 -4.26 3.56 -6.52
N GLY A 90 -4.48 4.72 -5.90
CA GLY A 90 -5.81 5.24 -5.60
C GLY A 90 -6.68 4.24 -4.82
N LYS A 91 -7.82 3.87 -5.40
CA LYS A 91 -8.79 2.93 -4.79
C LYS A 91 -8.40 1.45 -4.96
N GLY A 92 -7.16 1.16 -5.38
CA GLY A 92 -6.68 -0.21 -5.54
C GLY A 92 -6.51 -0.95 -4.21
N CYS A 93 -6.75 -2.25 -4.25
CA CYS A 93 -6.39 -3.18 -3.17
C CYS A 93 -4.88 -3.46 -3.29
N LEU A 94 -4.08 -2.82 -2.45
CA LEU A 94 -2.63 -2.82 -2.51
C LEU A 94 -2.05 -3.85 -1.56
N SER A 95 -1.26 -4.82 -2.06
CA SER A 95 -0.75 -5.95 -1.27
C SER A 95 0.12 -5.51 -0.09
N ASP A 96 0.95 -4.48 -0.26
CA ASP A 96 1.76 -3.90 0.80
C ASP A 96 1.08 -2.70 1.51
N GLY A 97 -0.24 -2.54 1.35
CA GLY A 97 -1.01 -1.39 1.85
C GLY A 97 -0.84 -1.10 3.34
N ILE A 98 -0.67 -2.13 4.14
CA ILE A 98 -0.52 -2.07 5.60
C ILE A 98 0.81 -2.64 6.10
N LEU A 99 1.84 -2.60 5.28
CA LEU A 99 3.17 -3.12 5.62
C LEU A 99 3.73 -2.53 6.93
N GLY A 100 3.38 -1.28 7.28
CA GLY A 100 3.75 -0.69 8.56
C GLY A 100 3.19 -1.44 9.77
N SER A 101 1.97 -1.97 9.70
CA SER A 101 1.40 -2.80 10.77
C SER A 101 2.15 -4.13 10.91
N TRP A 102 2.55 -4.75 9.81
CA TRP A 102 3.41 -5.93 9.84
C TRP A 102 4.77 -5.64 10.51
N MET A 103 5.41 -4.51 10.15
CA MET A 103 6.70 -4.12 10.73
C MET A 103 6.62 -3.93 12.25
N THR A 104 5.51 -3.36 12.76
CA THR A 104 5.33 -3.23 14.22
C THR A 104 5.20 -4.58 14.90
N LEU A 105 4.50 -5.53 14.30
CA LEU A 105 4.34 -6.89 14.83
C LEU A 105 5.67 -7.64 14.91
N VAL A 106 6.48 -7.63 13.84
CA VAL A 106 7.79 -8.32 13.85
C VAL A 106 8.79 -7.70 14.81
N CYS A 107 8.61 -6.42 15.16
CA CYS A 107 9.36 -5.75 16.21
C CYS A 107 8.82 -6.03 17.64
N GLY A 108 7.80 -6.85 17.77
CA GLY A 108 7.17 -7.18 19.06
C GLY A 108 6.40 -6.02 19.70
N MET A 109 6.02 -5.02 18.89
CA MET A 109 5.22 -3.90 19.39
C MET A 109 3.72 -4.25 19.41
N PRO A 110 2.93 -3.65 20.33
CA PRO A 110 1.49 -3.85 20.36
C PRO A 110 0.82 -3.42 19.04
N GLU A 111 -0.29 -4.05 18.68
CA GLU A 111 -1.10 -3.62 17.56
C GLU A 111 -1.65 -2.21 17.78
N VAL A 112 -1.39 -1.30 16.84
CA VAL A 112 -1.84 0.09 16.92
C VAL A 112 -3.03 0.36 15.99
N VAL A 113 -3.10 -0.31 14.85
CA VAL A 113 -4.23 -0.24 13.91
C VAL A 113 -5.26 -1.30 14.28
N ASP A 114 -6.54 -1.01 14.06
CA ASP A 114 -7.65 -1.93 14.32
C ASP A 114 -7.40 -3.29 13.62
N ARG A 115 -7.27 -4.34 14.43
CA ARG A 115 -6.95 -5.69 13.98
C ARG A 115 -7.97 -6.26 13.00
N LEU A 116 -9.27 -5.99 13.20
CA LEU A 116 -10.32 -6.49 12.31
C LEU A 116 -10.20 -5.85 10.93
N LYS A 117 -9.83 -4.58 10.84
CA LYS A 117 -9.58 -3.89 9.58
C LYS A 117 -8.31 -4.40 8.90
N VAL A 118 -7.25 -4.65 9.66
CA VAL A 118 -6.00 -5.27 9.17
C VAL A 118 -6.30 -6.65 8.58
N LYS A 119 -6.98 -7.51 9.34
CA LYS A 119 -7.38 -8.84 8.88
C LYS A 119 -8.27 -8.79 7.64
N SER A 120 -9.27 -7.89 7.62
CA SER A 120 -10.16 -7.69 6.46
C SER A 120 -9.36 -7.31 5.21
N HIS A 121 -8.40 -6.40 5.36
CA HIS A 121 -7.52 -6.00 4.26
C HIS A 121 -6.69 -7.18 3.73
N LEU A 122 -6.07 -7.96 4.59
CA LEU A 122 -5.25 -9.12 4.19
C LEU A 122 -6.07 -10.19 3.46
N ILE A 123 -7.28 -10.48 3.96
CA ILE A 123 -8.22 -11.39 3.28
C ILE A 123 -8.59 -10.86 1.90
N SER A 124 -8.81 -9.55 1.78
CA SER A 124 -9.12 -8.89 0.50
C SER A 124 -7.94 -8.95 -0.46
N VAL A 125 -6.72 -8.73 0.03
CA VAL A 125 -5.49 -8.87 -0.75
C VAL A 125 -5.38 -10.28 -1.32
N HIS A 126 -5.52 -11.31 -0.50
CA HIS A 126 -5.52 -12.69 -0.99
C HIS A 126 -6.63 -12.93 -2.02
N LYS A 127 -7.86 -12.53 -1.72
CA LYS A 127 -9.04 -12.73 -2.58
C LYS A 127 -8.89 -12.09 -3.97
N TYR A 128 -8.34 -10.90 -4.05
CA TYR A 128 -8.34 -10.10 -5.29
C TYR A 128 -7.02 -10.14 -6.04
N ASN A 129 -5.90 -10.21 -5.33
CA ASN A 129 -4.58 -10.10 -5.91
C ASN A 129 -3.92 -11.45 -6.18
N PHE A 130 -4.25 -12.52 -5.43
CA PHE A 130 -3.69 -13.84 -5.67
C PHE A 130 -4.22 -14.44 -6.98
N LYS A 131 -3.31 -14.92 -7.81
CA LYS A 131 -3.58 -15.64 -9.06
C LYS A 131 -3.00 -17.05 -8.97
N LYS A 132 -3.81 -18.04 -9.22
CA LYS A 132 -3.36 -19.46 -9.28
C LYS A 132 -2.47 -19.74 -10.48
N SER A 133 -2.63 -18.97 -11.55
CA SER A 133 -1.81 -19.02 -12.76
C SER A 133 -1.72 -17.62 -13.37
N LEU A 134 -0.55 -17.27 -13.85
CA LEU A 134 -0.25 -16.02 -14.52
C LEU A 134 -0.22 -16.15 -16.05
N SER A 135 -0.59 -17.33 -16.61
CA SER A 135 -0.57 -17.60 -18.04
C SER A 135 -1.40 -16.64 -18.91
N ASN A 136 -2.46 -16.07 -18.33
CA ASN A 136 -3.30 -15.06 -18.97
C ASN A 136 -3.10 -13.63 -18.40
N HIS A 137 -1.98 -13.43 -17.69
CA HIS A 137 -1.65 -12.15 -17.09
C HIS A 137 -0.58 -11.44 -17.90
N VAL A 138 -0.73 -10.12 -18.05
CA VAL A 138 0.25 -9.29 -18.77
C VAL A 138 0.90 -8.31 -17.81
N ASN A 139 2.21 -8.37 -17.73
CA ASN A 139 3.03 -7.39 -17.04
C ASN A 139 4.00 -6.71 -18.03
N PRO A 140 3.70 -5.51 -18.51
CA PRO A 140 4.49 -4.86 -19.55
C PRO A 140 5.81 -4.25 -19.05
N GLN A 141 5.94 -3.97 -17.75
CA GLN A 141 7.10 -3.26 -17.19
C GLN A 141 8.30 -4.19 -17.00
N ARG A 142 8.15 -5.22 -16.18
CA ARG A 142 9.17 -6.25 -15.92
C ARG A 142 8.51 -7.62 -16.10
N SER A 143 8.40 -8.06 -17.33
CA SER A 143 7.57 -9.20 -17.73
C SER A 143 7.88 -10.48 -16.94
N THR A 144 9.14 -10.67 -16.53
CA THR A 144 9.56 -11.84 -15.73
C THR A 144 9.09 -11.82 -14.27
N PHE A 145 8.54 -10.70 -13.78
CA PHE A 145 8.02 -10.60 -12.40
C PHE A 145 6.58 -11.10 -12.25
N ALA A 146 5.94 -11.52 -13.33
CA ALA A 146 4.61 -12.11 -13.34
C ALA A 146 4.43 -12.89 -14.65
N LEU A 147 4.95 -14.09 -14.73
CA LEU A 147 5.09 -14.83 -15.98
C LEU A 147 4.72 -16.31 -15.83
N GLY A 148 4.19 -16.88 -16.92
CA GLY A 148 3.99 -18.31 -17.06
C GLY A 148 2.83 -18.85 -16.24
N GLU A 149 2.85 -20.16 -15.99
CA GLU A 149 1.77 -20.86 -15.29
C GLU A 149 1.92 -20.82 -13.76
N ASP A 150 2.96 -20.23 -13.24
CA ASP A 150 3.16 -20.06 -11.80
C ASP A 150 2.03 -19.22 -11.19
N GLY A 151 1.70 -19.50 -9.96
CA GLY A 151 0.83 -18.65 -9.15
C GLY A 151 1.59 -17.43 -8.63
N GLY A 152 0.87 -16.39 -8.23
CA GLY A 152 1.50 -15.22 -7.64
C GLY A 152 0.52 -14.19 -7.09
N LEU A 153 1.02 -13.38 -6.16
CA LEU A 153 0.26 -12.28 -5.56
C LEU A 153 0.60 -10.98 -6.29
N LEU A 154 -0.34 -10.47 -7.10
CA LEU A 154 -0.17 -9.18 -7.76
C LEU A 154 -0.04 -8.06 -6.74
N LEU A 155 0.75 -7.04 -7.07
CA LEU A 155 0.95 -5.92 -6.15
C LEU A 155 -0.34 -5.11 -5.93
N CYS A 156 -1.15 -4.88 -6.96
CA CYS A 156 -2.39 -4.12 -6.82
C CYS A 156 -3.44 -4.50 -7.87
N THR A 157 -4.69 -4.67 -7.42
CA THR A 157 -5.87 -4.79 -8.30
C THR A 157 -6.95 -3.78 -7.92
N TRP A 158 -7.94 -3.57 -8.79
CA TRP A 158 -9.06 -2.63 -8.56
C TRP A 158 -10.41 -3.36 -8.61
N PRO A 159 -10.73 -4.21 -7.64
CA PRO A 159 -11.94 -5.04 -7.67
C PRO A 159 -13.24 -4.23 -7.62
N LYS A 160 -13.20 -3.04 -7.03
CA LYS A 160 -14.35 -2.12 -6.94
C LYS A 160 -14.31 -1.00 -8.00
N GLY A 161 -13.44 -1.14 -9.00
CA GLY A 161 -13.23 -0.08 -10.00
C GLY A 161 -12.33 1.05 -9.50
N GLY A 162 -12.30 2.16 -10.26
CA GLY A 162 -11.45 3.32 -9.92
C GLY A 162 -9.98 3.16 -10.33
N LYS A 163 -9.67 2.17 -11.18
CA LYS A 163 -8.36 2.05 -11.81
C LYS A 163 -8.11 3.28 -12.67
N LEU A 164 -7.00 3.96 -12.43
CA LEU A 164 -6.59 5.09 -13.25
C LEU A 164 -6.25 4.62 -14.69
N LYS A 165 -6.37 5.49 -15.67
CA LYS A 165 -6.05 5.19 -17.07
C LYS A 165 -4.58 4.79 -17.23
N LEU A 166 -3.69 5.48 -16.50
CA LEU A 166 -2.29 5.11 -16.31
C LEU A 166 -2.06 4.81 -14.83
N PRO A 167 -2.27 3.57 -14.38
CA PRO A 167 -2.05 3.19 -12.98
C PRO A 167 -0.56 3.13 -12.65
N PHE A 168 -0.23 2.93 -11.37
CA PHE A 168 1.17 2.75 -10.96
C PHE A 168 1.79 1.56 -11.71
N VAL A 169 2.96 1.76 -12.26
CA VAL A 169 3.59 0.85 -13.24
C VAL A 169 3.85 -0.56 -12.71
N TYR A 170 4.04 -0.72 -11.39
CA TYR A 170 4.31 -2.02 -10.77
C TYR A 170 3.07 -2.80 -10.35
N SER A 171 1.87 -2.26 -10.60
CA SER A 171 0.61 -2.86 -10.12
C SER A 171 0.41 -4.30 -10.56
N ASN A 172 0.90 -4.64 -11.75
CA ASN A 172 0.76 -5.96 -12.37
C ASN A 172 1.90 -6.93 -12.04
N GLU A 173 2.82 -6.55 -11.18
CA GLU A 173 3.97 -7.37 -10.82
C GLU A 173 3.69 -8.26 -9.62
N VAL A 174 4.47 -9.33 -9.50
CA VAL A 174 4.58 -10.18 -8.31
C VAL A 174 5.91 -9.89 -7.64
N TRP A 175 5.87 -9.55 -6.36
CA TRP A 175 7.07 -9.26 -5.58
C TRP A 175 7.20 -10.26 -4.45
N THR A 176 8.13 -11.18 -4.58
CA THR A 176 8.35 -12.29 -3.64
C THR A 176 8.45 -11.84 -2.18
N GLY A 177 9.13 -10.71 -1.91
CA GLY A 177 9.19 -10.15 -0.56
C GLY A 177 7.83 -9.73 0.00
N ILE A 178 6.93 -9.22 -0.84
CA ILE A 178 5.56 -8.87 -0.44
C ILE A 178 4.70 -10.12 -0.30
N GLU A 179 4.91 -11.14 -1.12
CA GLU A 179 4.23 -12.44 -0.96
C GLU A 179 4.52 -13.04 0.41
N TYR A 180 5.79 -13.13 0.80
CA TYR A 180 6.18 -13.62 2.13
C TYR A 180 5.61 -12.76 3.27
N GLN A 181 5.61 -11.45 3.12
CA GLN A 181 5.03 -10.55 4.13
C GLN A 181 3.53 -10.78 4.29
N VAL A 182 2.78 -10.84 3.19
CA VAL A 182 1.32 -11.05 3.23
C VAL A 182 0.99 -12.43 3.77
N ALA A 183 1.70 -13.47 3.33
CA ALA A 183 1.55 -14.84 3.79
C ALA A 183 1.76 -14.94 5.31
N ALA A 184 2.89 -14.44 5.81
CA ALA A 184 3.21 -14.47 7.23
C ALA A 184 2.21 -13.64 8.06
N HIS A 185 1.76 -12.49 7.56
CA HIS A 185 0.77 -11.65 8.24
C HIS A 185 -0.61 -12.33 8.28
N LEU A 186 -1.03 -13.01 7.21
CA LEU A 186 -2.26 -13.84 7.19
C LEU A 186 -2.19 -14.95 8.23
N MET A 187 -1.07 -15.67 8.33
CA MET A 187 -0.86 -16.70 9.35
C MET A 187 -0.94 -16.13 10.77
N PHE A 188 -0.35 -14.97 11.00
CA PHE A 188 -0.42 -14.26 12.29
C PHE A 188 -1.86 -13.91 12.66
N GLU A 189 -2.68 -13.52 11.68
CA GLU A 189 -4.11 -13.23 11.85
C GLU A 189 -5.00 -14.48 11.93
N GLY A 190 -4.42 -15.67 11.92
CA GLY A 190 -5.12 -16.96 12.01
C GLY A 190 -5.68 -17.47 10.68
N GLU A 191 -5.33 -16.85 9.56
CA GLU A 191 -5.73 -17.26 8.19
C GLU A 191 -4.64 -18.17 7.58
N VAL A 192 -4.28 -19.25 8.27
CA VAL A 192 -3.15 -20.12 7.92
C VAL A 192 -3.25 -20.69 6.49
N GLU A 193 -4.43 -21.20 6.10
CA GLU A 193 -4.64 -21.77 4.76
C GLU A 193 -4.43 -20.76 3.62
N LYS A 194 -4.60 -19.46 3.90
CA LYS A 194 -4.37 -18.39 2.91
C LYS A 194 -2.92 -17.92 2.89
N GLY A 195 -2.18 -18.20 3.97
CA GLY A 195 -0.77 -17.85 4.09
C GLY A 195 0.18 -18.96 3.64
N THR A 196 -0.34 -20.11 3.29
CA THR A 196 0.42 -21.27 2.75
C THR A 196 0.22 -21.41 1.25
#